data_7fb611ea30350adc3a8f0646f0464e49
#
_entry.id   7fb611ea30350adc3a8f0646f0464e49
#
_cell.length_a   1.000
_cell.length_b   1.000
_cell.length_c   1.000
_cell.angle_alpha   90.00
_cell.angle_beta   90.00
_cell.angle_gamma   90.00
#
_symmetry.space_group_name_H-M   'P 1'
#
loop_
_entity.id
_entity.type
_entity.pdbx_description
1 polymer ?
#
loop_
_entity_poly.entity_id
_entity_poly.type
_entity_poly.pdbx_seq_one_letter_code
_entity_poly.pdbx_strand_id
1 'polypeptide(L)' 'LLETLEQLKDSYRVYLTLHLIEGYDYEEISEIMNISYGNCRTMISRAKKSLKNKLTSSPV' A
#
# COMPACT_ATOMS: atom_id res chain seq x y z
N LEU A 1 4.07 -12.38 3.22
CA LEU A 1 3.61 -11.00 2.95
C LEU A 1 4.43 -10.33 1.86
N LEU A 2 5.76 -10.43 1.92
CA LEU A 2 6.62 -9.83 0.89
C LEU A 2 6.35 -10.38 -0.50
N GLU A 3 6.10 -11.69 -0.60
CA GLU A 3 5.76 -12.31 -1.88
C GLU A 3 4.46 -11.76 -2.43
N THR A 4 3.46 -11.57 -1.56
CA THR A 4 2.19 -10.99 -1.97
C THR A 4 2.36 -9.54 -2.42
N LEU A 5 3.18 -8.77 -1.71
CA LEU A 5 3.46 -7.39 -2.10
C LEU A 5 4.13 -7.30 -3.46
N GLU A 6 5.01 -8.24 -3.78
CA GLU A 6 5.69 -8.27 -5.08
C GLU A 6 4.73 -8.52 -6.24
N GLN A 7 3.56 -9.11 -5.98
CA GLN A 7 2.54 -9.34 -6.99
C GLN A 7 1.68 -8.11 -7.27
N LEU A 8 1.79 -7.08 -6.44
CA LEU A 8 1.02 -5.85 -6.60
C LEU A 8 1.70 -4.91 -7.61
N LYS A 9 0.92 -3.94 -8.08
CA LYS A 9 1.49 -2.87 -8.89
C LYS A 9 2.59 -2.16 -8.09
N ASP A 10 3.62 -1.67 -8.79
CA ASP A 10 4.76 -1.04 -8.14
C ASP A 10 4.34 0.11 -7.22
N SER A 11 3.38 0.95 -7.66
CA SER A 11 2.92 2.06 -6.84
C SER A 11 2.28 1.58 -5.54
N TYR A 12 1.42 0.56 -5.61
CA TYR A 12 0.78 0.01 -4.43
C TYR A 12 1.79 -0.60 -3.48
N ARG A 13 2.78 -1.28 -4.04
CA ARG A 13 3.85 -1.87 -3.23
C ARG A 13 4.62 -0.82 -2.45
N VAL A 14 4.95 0.30 -3.09
CA VAL A 14 5.64 1.41 -2.43
C VAL A 14 4.80 1.96 -1.28
N TYR A 15 3.52 2.26 -1.52
CA TYR A 15 2.65 2.78 -0.47
C TYR A 15 2.53 1.82 0.71
N LEU A 16 2.33 0.54 0.43
CA LEU A 16 2.19 -0.45 1.49
C LEU A 16 3.49 -0.68 2.24
N THR A 17 4.61 -0.66 1.56
CA THR A 17 5.91 -0.78 2.21
C THR A 17 6.14 0.36 3.18
N LEU A 18 5.86 1.59 2.76
CA LEU A 18 6.04 2.76 3.61
C LEU A 18 5.10 2.71 4.83
N HIS A 19 3.88 2.26 4.64
CA HIS A 19 2.89 2.27 5.70
C HIS A 19 3.01 1.06 6.65
N LEU A 20 3.13 -0.14 6.09
CA LEU A 20 3.08 -1.38 6.89
C LEU A 20 4.45 -1.81 7.41
N ILE A 21 5.50 -1.57 6.65
CA ILE A 21 6.84 -2.03 7.01
C ILE A 21 7.64 -0.93 7.68
N GLU A 22 7.68 0.26 7.07
CA GLU A 22 8.43 1.39 7.62
C GLU A 22 7.68 2.13 8.73
N GLY A 23 6.36 1.97 8.80
CA GLY A 23 5.57 2.55 9.88
C GLY A 23 5.20 4.01 9.72
N TYR A 24 5.32 4.56 8.52
CA TYR A 24 4.92 5.96 8.27
C TYR A 24 3.41 6.09 8.26
N ASP A 25 2.90 7.22 8.76
CA ASP A 25 1.48 7.51 8.66
C ASP A 25 1.13 8.15 7.30
N TYR A 26 -0.16 8.40 7.08
CA TYR A 26 -0.62 8.92 5.80
C TYR A 26 -0.02 10.29 5.49
N GLU A 27 0.09 11.13 6.50
CA GLU A 27 0.64 12.48 6.31
C GLU A 27 2.11 12.42 5.91
N GLU A 28 2.89 11.57 6.57
CA GLU A 28 4.29 11.38 6.24
C GLU A 28 4.46 10.82 4.82
N ILE A 29 3.65 9.84 4.46
CA ILE A 29 3.71 9.25 3.13
C ILE A 29 3.33 10.26 2.07
N SER A 30 2.32 11.09 2.32
CA SER A 30 1.93 12.13 1.36
C SER A 30 3.07 13.10 1.09
N GLU A 31 3.84 13.44 2.10
CA GLU A 31 5.01 14.30 1.93
C GLU A 31 6.12 13.59 1.16
N ILE A 32 6.39 12.33 1.50
CA ILE A 32 7.44 11.54 0.83
C ILE A 32 7.11 11.38 -0.65
N MET A 33 5.86 11.08 -0.97
CA MET A 33 5.43 10.84 -2.34
C MET A 33 5.07 12.11 -3.08
N ASN A 34 5.07 13.25 -2.39
CA ASN A 34 4.73 14.55 -2.96
C ASN A 34 3.33 14.58 -3.58
N ILE A 35 2.36 14.08 -2.84
CA ILE A 35 0.95 14.06 -3.24
C ILE A 35 0.10 14.65 -2.12
N SER A 36 -1.16 14.96 -2.43
CA SER A 36 -2.06 15.47 -1.40
C SER A 36 -2.42 14.37 -0.40
N TYR A 37 -2.77 14.78 0.82
CA TYR A 37 -3.19 13.86 1.86
C TYR A 37 -4.39 13.01 1.42
N GLY A 38 -5.38 13.63 0.77
CA GLY A 38 -6.54 12.91 0.27
C GLY A 38 -6.18 11.85 -0.75
N ASN A 39 -5.29 12.17 -1.68
CA ASN A 39 -4.81 11.20 -2.67
C ASN A 39 -4.04 10.07 -2.00
N CYS A 40 -3.21 10.40 -1.01
CA CYS A 40 -2.45 9.40 -0.27
C CYS A 40 -3.38 8.40 0.41
N ARG A 41 -4.41 8.89 1.10
CA ARG A 41 -5.39 8.03 1.77
C ARG A 41 -6.10 7.12 0.77
N THR A 42 -6.49 7.66 -0.38
CA THR A 42 -7.18 6.91 -1.42
C THR A 42 -6.26 5.81 -1.96
N MET A 43 -5.02 6.14 -2.26
CA MET A 43 -4.07 5.19 -2.81
C MET A 43 -3.76 4.06 -1.83
N ILE A 44 -3.55 4.39 -0.56
CA ILE A 44 -3.27 3.39 0.46
C ILE A 44 -4.49 2.51 0.69
N SER A 45 -5.69 3.08 0.70
CA SER A 45 -6.92 2.31 0.83
C SER A 45 -7.08 1.30 -0.29
N ARG A 46 -6.85 1.74 -1.53
CA ARG A 46 -6.89 0.85 -2.70
C ARG A 46 -5.81 -0.22 -2.64
N ALA A 47 -4.61 0.16 -2.21
CA ALA A 47 -3.50 -0.78 -2.07
C ALA A 47 -3.81 -1.84 -1.02
N LYS A 48 -4.36 -1.45 0.12
CA LYS A 48 -4.77 -2.40 1.16
C LYS A 48 -5.84 -3.36 0.66
N LYS A 49 -6.81 -2.84 -0.09
CA LYS A 49 -7.87 -3.68 -0.65
C LYS A 49 -7.29 -4.66 -1.65
N SER A 50 -6.37 -4.22 -2.50
CA SER A 50 -5.70 -5.10 -3.45
C SER A 50 -4.90 -6.18 -2.75
N LEU A 51 -4.17 -5.83 -1.70
CA LEU A 51 -3.43 -6.79 -0.89
C LEU A 51 -4.37 -7.81 -0.25
N LYS A 52 -5.46 -7.36 0.33
CA LYS A 52 -6.44 -8.24 0.95
C LYS A 52 -7.02 -9.22 -0.07
N ASN A 53 -7.34 -8.75 -1.26
CA ASN A 53 -7.87 -9.62 -2.31
C ASN A 53 -6.85 -10.69 -2.71
N LYS A 54 -5.60 -10.34 -2.79
CA LYS A 54 -4.55 -11.29 -3.12
C LYS A 54 -4.37 -12.35 -2.03
N LEU A 55 -4.45 -11.93 -0.77
CA LEU A 55 -4.33 -12.85 0.36
C LEU A 55 -5.55 -13.79 0.46
N THR A 56 -6.75 -13.27 0.22
CA THR A 56 -7.97 -14.08 0.33
C THR A 56 -8.21 -14.95 -0.89
N SER A 57 -7.66 -14.62 -2.04
CA SER A 57 -7.82 -15.43 -3.25
C SER A 57 -6.80 -16.56 -3.33
N SER A 58 -5.86 -16.63 -2.41
CA SER A 58 -4.92 -17.74 -2.37
C SER A 58 -5.66 -19.04 -2.10
N PRO A 59 -5.43 -20.09 -2.90
CA PRO A 59 -6.03 -21.38 -2.60
C PRO A 59 -5.43 -21.92 -1.32
N VAL A 60 -6.28 -22.36 -0.47
CA VAL A 60 -5.88 -22.90 0.82
C VAL A 60 -5.81 -24.41 0.73
#